data_dbaaf0f7423eddb71c7aeb70aadd2437
#
_entry.id   dbaaf0f7423eddb71c7aeb70aadd2437
#
_cell.length_a   1.000
_cell.length_b   1.000
_cell.length_c   1.000
_cell.angle_alpha   90.00
_cell.angle_beta   90.00
_cell.angle_gamma   90.00
#
_symmetry.space_group_name_H-M   'P 1'
#
loop_
_entity.id
_entity.type
_entity.pdbx_description
1 polymer ?
#
loop_
_entity_poly.entity_id
_entity_poly.type
_entity_poly.pdbx_seq_one_letter_code
_entity_poly.pdbx_strand_id
1 'polypeptide(L)'
;MKTVGIFRNQLFKGSEVFIQQQAEALQHFEKRYIGRRVIGKKPEGAIACVLNECGDLHGKIAEMMNAITTSARPYNAVLREQSLDLIHAHFAIDGLYALKLAQQKNIPLVTTLHGFDVTVSNKDLLASRSPAWINYLIHQQKVKSQGDKFICVSDFIAQQALRHGFPENKLVQHYIGIDVDKYQPREKEDDQGVILHVARLVEKKGTAVLINAIKHVKAQYAEAKLVIIGDGPLMAGLKAQVASLGLERNVTFTGALPHADVMAWMRKASMLVLPSITAKTGDAEGLGMVLLEAAVTGVPVIGTQHGGIPEAIIDEHTGFLVTERDDKQLADRISFLLNDEQKRAEMGRNARHFISEKFNLSTQTLKLEKIYQELIHG
;
A
#
# COMPACT_ATOMS: atom_id res chain seq x y z
N MET A 1 -22.94 8.14 -17.61
CA MET A 1 -21.72 8.28 -16.79
C MET A 1 -20.59 7.60 -17.55
N LYS A 2 -19.36 8.15 -17.54
CA LYS A 2 -18.17 7.51 -18.16
C LYS A 2 -17.73 6.33 -17.31
N THR A 3 -17.11 5.34 -17.94
CA THR A 3 -16.72 4.08 -17.28
C THR A 3 -15.20 3.93 -17.24
N VAL A 4 -14.62 3.72 -16.05
CA VAL A 4 -13.22 3.40 -15.85
C VAL A 4 -13.01 1.91 -15.60
N GLY A 5 -12.08 1.30 -16.33
CA GLY A 5 -11.62 -0.06 -16.09
C GLY A 5 -10.50 -0.08 -15.05
N ILE A 6 -10.77 -0.57 -13.84
CA ILE A 6 -9.75 -0.74 -12.80
C ILE A 6 -9.02 -2.05 -13.06
N PHE A 7 -7.80 -1.95 -13.55
CA PHE A 7 -7.02 -3.12 -13.98
C PHE A 7 -6.04 -3.60 -12.93
N ARG A 8 -6.17 -4.85 -12.54
CA ARG A 8 -5.25 -5.56 -11.66
C ARG A 8 -5.20 -7.04 -12.05
N ASN A 9 -4.02 -7.61 -12.35
CA ASN A 9 -3.90 -9.03 -12.73
C ASN A 9 -4.56 -9.99 -11.72
N GLN A 10 -4.51 -9.65 -10.44
CA GLN A 10 -5.13 -10.40 -9.35
C GLN A 10 -5.99 -9.44 -8.53
N LEU A 11 -7.31 -9.53 -8.70
CA LEU A 11 -8.27 -8.64 -8.07
C LEU A 11 -8.51 -8.96 -6.59
N PHE A 12 -8.75 -7.92 -5.80
CA PHE A 12 -9.26 -7.95 -4.42
C PHE A 12 -8.33 -8.65 -3.42
N LYS A 13 -7.02 -8.50 -3.55
CA LYS A 13 -6.08 -8.98 -2.52
C LYS A 13 -6.28 -8.21 -1.21
N GLY A 14 -6.31 -8.93 -0.09
CA GLY A 14 -6.47 -8.32 1.23
C GLY A 14 -5.38 -7.29 1.60
N SER A 15 -4.17 -7.40 1.02
CA SER A 15 -3.10 -6.41 1.21
C SER A 15 -3.22 -5.16 0.32
N GLU A 16 -4.22 -5.09 -0.56
CA GLU A 16 -4.43 -4.04 -1.56
C GLU A 16 -5.84 -3.43 -1.46
N VAL A 17 -6.44 -3.44 -0.26
CA VAL A 17 -7.81 -2.94 0.01
C VAL A 17 -7.98 -1.47 -0.41
N PHE A 18 -6.91 -0.68 -0.34
CA PHE A 18 -6.91 0.72 -0.75
C PHE A 18 -7.26 0.92 -2.24
N ILE A 19 -6.91 -0.02 -3.13
CA ILE A 19 -7.30 0.03 -4.56
C ILE A 19 -8.82 -0.07 -4.69
N GLN A 20 -9.41 -1.01 -3.96
CA GLN A 20 -10.86 -1.18 -3.93
C GLN A 20 -11.53 0.05 -3.32
N GLN A 21 -11.06 0.55 -2.17
CA GLN A 21 -11.63 1.73 -1.51
C GLN A 21 -11.61 2.95 -2.43
N GLN A 22 -10.49 3.20 -3.13
CA GLN A 22 -10.39 4.29 -4.09
C GLN A 22 -11.37 4.13 -5.25
N ALA A 23 -11.50 2.92 -5.80
CA ALA A 23 -12.44 2.65 -6.90
C ALA A 23 -13.91 2.80 -6.45
N GLU A 24 -14.25 2.30 -5.24
CA GLU A 24 -15.62 2.42 -4.71
C GLU A 24 -15.99 3.87 -4.36
N ALA A 25 -15.02 4.73 -4.09
CA ALA A 25 -15.23 6.15 -3.80
C ALA A 25 -15.44 7.05 -5.04
N LEU A 26 -15.30 6.52 -6.26
CA LEU A 26 -15.57 7.28 -7.49
C LEU A 26 -17.02 7.76 -7.54
N GLN A 27 -17.21 9.05 -7.82
CA GLN A 27 -18.52 9.71 -7.81
C GLN A 27 -19.06 10.00 -9.22
N HIS A 28 -18.18 10.31 -10.16
CA HIS A 28 -18.54 10.73 -11.52
C HIS A 28 -18.20 9.68 -12.59
N PHE A 29 -17.69 8.52 -12.17
CA PHE A 29 -17.34 7.41 -13.06
C PHE A 29 -17.97 6.11 -12.58
N GLU A 30 -18.48 5.33 -13.53
CA GLU A 30 -18.75 3.91 -13.29
C GLU A 30 -17.43 3.15 -13.31
N LYS A 31 -17.34 2.09 -12.52
CA LYS A 31 -16.15 1.23 -12.43
C LYS A 31 -16.45 -0.16 -12.95
N ARG A 32 -15.46 -0.73 -13.62
CA ARG A 32 -15.41 -2.16 -14.00
C ARG A 32 -14.06 -2.70 -13.59
N TYR A 33 -14.06 -3.76 -12.79
CA TYR A 33 -12.82 -4.41 -12.40
C TYR A 33 -12.36 -5.36 -13.49
N ILE A 34 -11.11 -5.26 -13.93
CA ILE A 34 -10.57 -6.05 -15.02
C ILE A 34 -9.32 -6.77 -14.52
N GLY A 35 -9.23 -8.07 -14.78
CA GLY A 35 -8.08 -8.84 -14.33
C GLY A 35 -8.01 -10.23 -14.91
N ARG A 36 -7.02 -11.00 -14.46
CA ARG A 36 -6.92 -12.42 -14.84
C ARG A 36 -7.83 -13.28 -13.97
N ARG A 37 -7.86 -13.02 -12.66
CA ARG A 37 -8.64 -13.79 -11.69
C ARG A 37 -8.97 -12.99 -10.44
N VAL A 38 -9.97 -13.43 -9.71
CA VAL A 38 -10.33 -12.95 -8.37
C VAL A 38 -9.56 -13.77 -7.32
N ILE A 39 -8.94 -13.11 -6.34
CA ILE A 39 -8.22 -13.77 -5.24
C ILE A 39 -8.96 -13.56 -3.92
N GLY A 40 -9.42 -12.34 -3.63
CA GLY A 40 -10.11 -12.00 -2.40
C GLY A 40 -11.63 -11.84 -2.59
N LYS A 41 -12.29 -11.25 -1.60
CA LYS A 41 -13.74 -11.03 -1.62
C LYS A 41 -14.08 -9.86 -2.54
N LYS A 42 -14.89 -10.13 -3.55
CA LYS A 42 -15.44 -9.10 -4.44
C LYS A 42 -16.42 -8.20 -3.67
N PRO A 43 -16.38 -6.87 -3.87
CA PRO A 43 -17.39 -5.96 -3.34
C PRO A 43 -18.79 -6.35 -3.81
N GLU A 44 -19.78 -6.08 -2.98
CA GLU A 44 -21.18 -6.30 -3.34
C GLU A 44 -21.57 -5.40 -4.52
N GLY A 45 -22.26 -5.96 -5.50
CA GLY A 45 -22.66 -5.25 -6.73
C GLY A 45 -21.51 -4.94 -7.72
N ALA A 46 -20.24 -5.22 -7.38
CA ALA A 46 -19.13 -4.95 -8.29
C ALA A 46 -19.17 -5.82 -9.55
N ILE A 47 -18.93 -5.21 -10.71
CA ILE A 47 -18.78 -5.92 -11.99
C ILE A 47 -17.29 -6.20 -12.21
N ALA A 48 -16.91 -7.49 -12.25
CA ALA A 48 -15.56 -7.94 -12.50
C ALA A 48 -15.51 -8.74 -13.81
N CYS A 49 -14.67 -8.29 -14.74
CA CYS A 49 -14.41 -8.93 -16.03
C CYS A 49 -13.05 -9.64 -15.96
N VAL A 50 -13.06 -10.92 -15.68
CA VAL A 50 -11.84 -11.72 -15.47
C VAL A 50 -11.71 -12.85 -16.49
N LEU A 51 -10.46 -13.17 -16.84
CA LEU A 51 -10.17 -14.23 -17.81
C LEU A 51 -10.44 -15.62 -17.27
N ASN A 52 -10.29 -15.80 -15.97
CA ASN A 52 -10.43 -17.09 -15.29
C ASN A 52 -11.35 -16.93 -14.06
N GLU A 53 -12.64 -16.91 -14.31
CA GLU A 53 -13.65 -16.77 -13.25
C GLU A 53 -13.96 -18.12 -12.59
N CYS A 54 -14.17 -19.14 -13.38
CA CYS A 54 -14.62 -20.45 -12.92
C CYS A 54 -13.50 -21.46 -12.65
N GLY A 55 -12.24 -21.10 -12.95
CA GLY A 55 -11.10 -22.03 -12.80
C GLY A 55 -11.06 -23.16 -13.83
N ASP A 56 -11.86 -23.06 -14.90
CA ASP A 56 -11.93 -24.05 -15.98
C ASP A 56 -10.70 -24.03 -16.91
N LEU A 57 -10.64 -24.96 -17.84
CA LEU A 57 -9.50 -25.09 -18.76
C LEU A 57 -9.37 -23.88 -19.69
N HIS A 58 -10.48 -23.34 -20.18
CA HIS A 58 -10.48 -22.20 -21.10
C HIS A 58 -9.97 -20.94 -20.39
N GLY A 59 -10.45 -20.65 -19.17
CA GLY A 59 -9.98 -19.55 -18.36
C GLY A 59 -8.49 -19.67 -18.01
N LYS A 60 -8.00 -20.86 -17.68
CA LYS A 60 -6.57 -21.11 -17.43
C LYS A 60 -5.71 -20.87 -18.67
N ILE A 61 -6.17 -21.31 -19.86
CA ILE A 61 -5.47 -21.06 -21.13
C ILE A 61 -5.45 -19.54 -21.44
N ALA A 62 -6.59 -18.86 -21.28
CA ALA A 62 -6.70 -17.41 -21.50
C ALA A 62 -5.76 -16.64 -20.57
N GLU A 63 -5.72 -17.00 -19.28
CA GLU A 63 -4.80 -16.41 -18.28
C GLU A 63 -3.34 -16.66 -18.67
N MET A 64 -2.97 -17.87 -19.04
CA MET A 64 -1.62 -18.24 -19.45
C MET A 64 -1.21 -17.52 -20.74
N MET A 65 -2.07 -17.46 -21.75
CA MET A 65 -1.81 -16.72 -23.00
C MET A 65 -1.56 -15.24 -22.69
N ASN A 66 -2.42 -14.59 -21.89
CA ASN A 66 -2.22 -13.21 -21.50
C ASN A 66 -0.91 -13.02 -20.71
N ALA A 67 -0.61 -13.92 -19.76
CA ALA A 67 0.61 -13.85 -18.93
C ALA A 67 1.90 -13.91 -19.75
N ILE A 68 1.94 -14.74 -20.80
CA ILE A 68 3.14 -14.95 -21.62
C ILE A 68 3.24 -13.89 -22.73
N THR A 69 2.15 -13.61 -23.44
CA THR A 69 2.17 -12.80 -24.66
C THR A 69 1.81 -11.34 -24.44
N THR A 70 1.34 -10.97 -23.26
CA THR A 70 0.70 -9.67 -22.94
C THR A 70 -0.48 -9.33 -23.87
N SER A 71 -1.04 -10.31 -24.58
CA SER A 71 -2.11 -10.09 -25.56
C SER A 71 -3.41 -9.69 -24.87
N ALA A 72 -4.08 -8.67 -25.39
CA ALA A 72 -5.41 -8.25 -24.95
C ALA A 72 -6.55 -9.11 -25.52
N ARG A 73 -6.27 -9.96 -26.54
CA ARG A 73 -7.32 -10.77 -27.21
C ARG A 73 -8.22 -11.57 -26.27
N PRO A 74 -7.70 -12.21 -25.20
CA PRO A 74 -8.56 -12.94 -24.27
C PRO A 74 -9.62 -12.08 -23.60
N TYR A 75 -9.37 -10.75 -23.43
CA TYR A 75 -10.33 -9.83 -22.83
C TYR A 75 -11.51 -9.46 -23.75
N ASN A 76 -11.42 -9.74 -25.08
CA ASN A 76 -12.51 -9.39 -25.99
C ASN A 76 -13.84 -10.09 -25.65
N ALA A 77 -13.78 -11.33 -25.19
CA ALA A 77 -14.97 -12.08 -24.79
C ALA A 77 -15.61 -11.49 -23.52
N VAL A 78 -14.81 -11.29 -22.47
CA VAL A 78 -15.30 -10.83 -21.15
C VAL A 78 -15.65 -9.35 -21.12
N LEU A 79 -15.19 -8.55 -22.10
CA LEU A 79 -15.48 -7.13 -22.26
C LEU A 79 -16.38 -6.81 -23.46
N ARG A 80 -17.04 -7.83 -24.03
CA ARG A 80 -17.84 -7.68 -25.27
C ARG A 80 -18.95 -6.65 -25.11
N GLU A 81 -19.63 -6.67 -23.96
CA GLU A 81 -20.77 -5.82 -23.63
C GLU A 81 -20.38 -4.63 -22.72
N GLN A 82 -19.10 -4.42 -22.50
CA GLN A 82 -18.61 -3.38 -21.60
C GLN A 82 -17.98 -2.24 -22.41
N SER A 83 -18.57 -1.05 -22.33
CA SER A 83 -17.90 0.17 -22.77
C SER A 83 -16.91 0.61 -21.71
N LEU A 84 -15.75 1.10 -22.13
CA LEU A 84 -14.74 1.69 -21.25
C LEU A 84 -14.27 2.99 -21.89
N ASP A 85 -14.14 4.04 -21.10
CA ASP A 85 -13.63 5.34 -21.54
C ASP A 85 -12.17 5.55 -21.13
N LEU A 86 -11.68 4.80 -20.14
CA LEU A 86 -10.31 4.85 -19.63
C LEU A 86 -9.97 3.55 -18.91
N ILE A 87 -8.69 3.17 -18.90
CA ILE A 87 -8.18 2.11 -18.03
C ILE A 87 -7.22 2.71 -17.00
N HIS A 88 -7.46 2.37 -15.73
CA HIS A 88 -6.55 2.66 -14.62
C HIS A 88 -5.93 1.37 -14.09
N ALA A 89 -4.66 1.14 -14.39
CA ALA A 89 -3.89 0.00 -13.90
C ALA A 89 -3.15 0.35 -12.61
N HIS A 90 -3.05 -0.60 -11.70
CA HIS A 90 -2.25 -0.45 -10.49
C HIS A 90 -0.99 -1.30 -10.57
N PHE A 91 0.16 -0.67 -10.33
CA PHE A 91 1.53 -1.14 -10.55
C PHE A 91 1.95 -1.14 -12.02
N ALA A 92 3.20 -0.80 -12.27
CA ALA A 92 3.77 -0.71 -13.62
C ALA A 92 3.69 -2.03 -14.40
N ILE A 93 3.80 -3.16 -13.71
CA ILE A 93 3.64 -4.48 -14.32
C ILE A 93 2.23 -4.69 -14.86
N ASP A 94 1.20 -4.25 -14.16
CA ASP A 94 -0.18 -4.36 -14.63
C ASP A 94 -0.47 -3.34 -15.73
N GLY A 95 0.21 -2.17 -15.70
CA GLY A 95 0.24 -1.22 -16.81
C GLY A 95 0.69 -1.85 -18.13
N LEU A 96 1.68 -2.77 -18.09
CA LEU A 96 2.10 -3.52 -19.28
C LEU A 96 0.97 -4.36 -19.89
N TYR A 97 0.21 -5.07 -19.02
CA TYR A 97 -0.88 -5.93 -19.49
C TYR A 97 -2.13 -5.13 -19.89
N ALA A 98 -2.35 -3.98 -19.28
CA ALA A 98 -3.43 -3.06 -19.63
C ALA A 98 -3.16 -2.28 -20.94
N LEU A 99 -1.89 -2.03 -21.27
CA LEU A 99 -1.49 -1.18 -22.39
C LEU A 99 -2.08 -1.64 -23.73
N LYS A 100 -1.94 -2.94 -24.06
CA LYS A 100 -2.51 -3.47 -25.32
C LYS A 100 -4.03 -3.44 -25.34
N LEU A 101 -4.68 -3.55 -24.20
CA LEU A 101 -6.14 -3.44 -24.08
C LEU A 101 -6.60 -1.99 -24.31
N ALA A 102 -5.91 -1.02 -23.71
CA ALA A 102 -6.18 0.40 -23.89
C ALA A 102 -6.00 0.80 -25.38
N GLN A 103 -4.91 0.38 -26.00
CA GLN A 103 -4.64 0.61 -27.42
C GLN A 103 -5.70 -0.02 -28.34
N GLN A 104 -6.10 -1.26 -28.07
CA GLN A 104 -7.12 -1.96 -28.86
C GLN A 104 -8.49 -1.26 -28.77
N LYS A 105 -8.81 -0.67 -27.63
CA LYS A 105 -10.06 0.08 -27.43
C LYS A 105 -9.93 1.57 -27.77
N ASN A 106 -8.74 2.04 -28.13
CA ASN A 106 -8.40 3.45 -28.39
C ASN A 106 -8.82 4.38 -27.25
N ILE A 107 -8.47 4.02 -26.02
CA ILE A 107 -8.78 4.75 -24.78
C ILE A 107 -7.51 4.99 -23.96
N PRO A 108 -7.45 6.05 -23.13
CA PRO A 108 -6.27 6.37 -22.33
C PRO A 108 -5.98 5.30 -21.28
N LEU A 109 -4.66 5.17 -20.95
CA LEU A 109 -4.14 4.33 -19.88
C LEU A 109 -3.49 5.18 -18.79
N VAL A 110 -4.05 5.14 -17.59
CA VAL A 110 -3.42 5.61 -16.36
C VAL A 110 -2.78 4.43 -15.63
N THR A 111 -1.59 4.63 -15.06
CA THR A 111 -0.94 3.59 -14.24
C THR A 111 -0.47 4.19 -12.92
N THR A 112 -0.95 3.66 -11.78
CA THR A 112 -0.45 4.06 -10.46
C THR A 112 0.77 3.24 -10.07
N LEU A 113 1.85 3.92 -9.69
CA LEU A 113 3.10 3.38 -9.16
C LEU A 113 3.06 3.40 -7.63
N HIS A 114 3.20 2.22 -7.01
CA HIS A 114 2.98 2.05 -5.56
C HIS A 114 4.28 1.88 -4.74
N GLY A 115 5.41 1.67 -5.38
CA GLY A 115 6.71 1.48 -4.72
C GLY A 115 7.51 0.35 -5.36
N PHE A 116 7.21 -0.90 -5.07
CA PHE A 116 7.95 -2.08 -5.53
C PHE A 116 8.31 -2.03 -7.03
N ASP A 117 7.46 -1.48 -7.84
CA ASP A 117 7.56 -1.34 -9.29
C ASP A 117 8.59 -0.29 -9.76
N VAL A 118 9.06 0.58 -8.85
CA VAL A 118 10.07 1.61 -9.14
C VAL A 118 11.18 1.73 -8.08
N THR A 119 11.17 0.86 -7.07
CA THR A 119 12.22 0.85 -6.03
C THR A 119 13.11 -0.38 -6.13
N VAL A 120 12.56 -1.53 -6.54
CA VAL A 120 13.33 -2.77 -6.68
C VAL A 120 14.18 -2.73 -7.94
N SER A 121 15.43 -3.16 -7.82
CA SER A 121 16.37 -3.20 -8.95
C SER A 121 15.92 -4.18 -10.04
N ASN A 122 16.23 -3.88 -11.31
CA ASN A 122 15.95 -4.79 -12.43
C ASN A 122 16.60 -6.17 -12.23
N LYS A 123 17.77 -6.22 -11.57
CA LYS A 123 18.47 -7.47 -11.24
C LYS A 123 17.66 -8.33 -10.29
N ASP A 124 17.09 -7.73 -9.25
CA ASP A 124 16.30 -8.46 -8.25
C ASP A 124 14.92 -8.87 -8.79
N LEU A 125 14.32 -8.03 -9.64
CA LEU A 125 13.11 -8.40 -10.38
C LEU A 125 13.35 -9.64 -11.27
N LEU A 126 14.48 -9.68 -11.98
CA LEU A 126 14.86 -10.83 -12.79
C LEU A 126 15.14 -12.07 -11.94
N ALA A 127 15.81 -11.90 -10.80
CA ALA A 127 16.11 -12.99 -9.87
C ALA A 127 14.86 -13.65 -9.26
N SER A 128 13.72 -12.95 -9.26
CA SER A 128 12.42 -13.51 -8.84
C SER A 128 11.93 -14.65 -9.72
N ARG A 129 12.49 -14.81 -10.93
CA ARG A 129 12.08 -15.78 -11.97
C ARG A 129 10.60 -15.74 -12.32
N SER A 130 9.90 -14.67 -11.97
CA SER A 130 8.49 -14.49 -12.31
C SER A 130 8.34 -14.16 -13.79
N PRO A 131 7.58 -14.94 -14.59
CA PRO A 131 7.37 -14.65 -16.01
C PRO A 131 6.79 -13.25 -16.24
N ALA A 132 5.95 -12.78 -15.34
CA ALA A 132 5.34 -11.47 -15.44
C ALA A 132 6.37 -10.33 -15.26
N TRP A 133 7.33 -10.47 -14.32
CA TRP A 133 8.41 -9.50 -14.16
C TRP A 133 9.42 -9.55 -15.30
N ILE A 134 9.73 -10.74 -15.80
CA ILE A 134 10.58 -10.88 -17.00
C ILE A 134 9.94 -10.17 -18.20
N ASN A 135 8.65 -10.39 -18.45
CA ASN A 135 7.91 -9.68 -19.50
C ASN A 135 7.93 -8.16 -19.29
N TYR A 136 7.74 -7.70 -18.05
CA TYR A 136 7.80 -6.28 -17.74
C TYR A 136 9.19 -5.70 -18.06
N LEU A 137 10.26 -6.35 -17.62
CA LEU A 137 11.63 -5.91 -17.88
C LEU A 137 11.95 -5.80 -19.38
N ILE A 138 11.48 -6.76 -20.19
CA ILE A 138 11.65 -6.74 -21.64
C ILE A 138 10.87 -5.58 -22.28
N HIS A 139 9.69 -5.28 -21.78
CA HIS A 139 8.75 -4.34 -22.40
C HIS A 139 8.54 -3.03 -21.64
N GLN A 140 9.26 -2.76 -20.55
CA GLN A 140 9.05 -1.58 -19.71
C GLN A 140 9.15 -0.25 -20.49
N GLN A 141 10.01 -0.18 -21.51
CA GLN A 141 10.13 1.02 -22.34
C GLN A 141 8.83 1.31 -23.12
N LYS A 142 8.09 0.28 -23.53
CA LYS A 142 6.78 0.48 -24.18
C LYS A 142 5.77 1.06 -23.19
N VAL A 143 5.76 0.57 -21.94
CA VAL A 143 4.87 1.12 -20.90
C VAL A 143 5.17 2.59 -20.67
N LYS A 144 6.45 2.94 -20.48
CA LYS A 144 6.90 4.31 -20.23
C LYS A 144 6.60 5.27 -21.38
N SER A 145 6.84 4.84 -22.62
CA SER A 145 6.63 5.69 -23.81
C SER A 145 5.17 5.80 -24.23
N GLN A 146 4.39 4.72 -24.11
CA GLN A 146 3.04 4.59 -24.69
C GLN A 146 1.91 4.69 -23.66
N GLY A 147 2.18 4.58 -22.35
CA GLY A 147 1.21 4.92 -21.31
C GLY A 147 0.96 6.43 -21.30
N ASP A 148 -0.24 6.86 -20.97
CA ASP A 148 -0.63 8.27 -21.07
C ASP A 148 -0.30 9.05 -19.80
N LYS A 149 -0.53 8.48 -18.61
CA LYS A 149 -0.24 9.13 -17.33
C LYS A 149 0.19 8.10 -16.28
N PHE A 150 1.15 8.50 -15.44
CA PHE A 150 1.65 7.70 -14.32
C PHE A 150 1.42 8.45 -13.02
N ILE A 151 0.58 7.87 -12.17
CA ILE A 151 0.29 8.40 -10.84
C ILE A 151 1.33 7.85 -9.86
N CYS A 152 2.00 8.73 -9.13
CA CYS A 152 2.95 8.40 -8.08
C CYS A 152 2.31 8.63 -6.72
N VAL A 153 2.25 7.61 -5.87
CA VAL A 153 1.55 7.68 -4.57
C VAL A 153 2.23 8.56 -3.52
N SER A 154 3.41 9.08 -3.85
CA SER A 154 4.20 10.02 -3.03
C SER A 154 5.22 10.75 -3.90
N ASP A 155 5.77 11.86 -3.41
CA ASP A 155 6.88 12.56 -4.07
C ASP A 155 8.13 11.67 -4.13
N PHE A 156 8.36 10.86 -3.10
CA PHE A 156 9.42 9.86 -3.14
C PHE A 156 9.26 8.91 -4.34
N ILE A 157 8.05 8.39 -4.59
CA ILE A 157 7.78 7.50 -5.73
C ILE A 157 7.91 8.25 -7.06
N ALA A 158 7.53 9.53 -7.14
CA ALA A 158 7.74 10.34 -8.33
C ALA A 158 9.24 10.48 -8.67
N GLN A 159 10.08 10.75 -7.68
CA GLN A 159 11.53 10.80 -7.85
C GLN A 159 12.12 9.44 -8.27
N GLN A 160 11.64 8.34 -7.70
CA GLN A 160 12.08 7.00 -8.11
C GLN A 160 11.64 6.71 -9.56
N ALA A 161 10.42 7.06 -9.94
CA ALA A 161 9.95 6.90 -11.31
C ALA A 161 10.82 7.66 -12.32
N LEU A 162 11.18 8.92 -12.02
CA LEU A 162 12.13 9.70 -12.83
C LEU A 162 13.48 8.98 -12.98
N ARG A 163 14.07 8.49 -11.89
CA ARG A 163 15.34 7.73 -11.88
C ARG A 163 15.24 6.46 -12.72
N HIS A 164 14.07 5.83 -12.75
CA HIS A 164 13.79 4.65 -13.57
C HIS A 164 13.41 4.99 -15.02
N GLY A 165 13.48 6.27 -15.44
CA GLY A 165 13.27 6.72 -16.81
C GLY A 165 11.81 6.81 -17.24
N PHE A 166 10.89 7.04 -16.32
CA PHE A 166 9.53 7.47 -16.67
C PHE A 166 9.56 8.93 -17.12
N PRO A 167 8.83 9.32 -18.20
CA PRO A 167 8.81 10.68 -18.69
C PRO A 167 8.20 11.66 -17.69
N GLU A 168 8.91 12.73 -17.35
CA GLU A 168 8.50 13.71 -16.34
C GLU A 168 7.12 14.33 -16.66
N ASN A 169 6.86 14.67 -17.92
CA ASN A 169 5.60 15.27 -18.38
C ASN A 169 4.39 14.32 -18.25
N LYS A 170 4.62 13.04 -18.02
CA LYS A 170 3.58 12.03 -17.79
C LYS A 170 3.42 11.66 -16.31
N LEU A 171 4.30 12.12 -15.43
CA LEU A 171 4.21 11.86 -14.00
C LEU A 171 3.26 12.85 -13.34
N VAL A 172 2.49 12.37 -12.37
CA VAL A 172 1.69 13.20 -11.48
C VAL A 172 1.74 12.58 -10.07
N GLN A 173 2.09 13.40 -9.08
CA GLN A 173 1.97 12.97 -7.68
C GLN A 173 0.50 13.06 -7.27
N HIS A 174 -0.01 11.97 -6.67
CA HIS A 174 -1.37 11.91 -6.15
C HIS A 174 -1.44 10.90 -5.02
N TYR A 175 -1.84 11.34 -3.84
CA TYR A 175 -1.95 10.48 -2.67
C TYR A 175 -3.13 9.52 -2.75
N ILE A 176 -2.94 8.33 -2.19
CA ILE A 176 -4.05 7.42 -1.89
C ILE A 176 -4.78 8.00 -0.69
N GLY A 177 -6.10 8.11 -0.78
CA GLY A 177 -6.94 8.58 0.29
C GLY A 177 -7.27 7.49 1.31
N ILE A 178 -7.70 7.92 2.50
CA ILE A 178 -8.31 7.08 3.52
C ILE A 178 -9.70 7.62 3.86
N ASP A 179 -10.66 6.73 4.08
CA ASP A 179 -12.03 7.09 4.47
C ASP A 179 -12.07 7.54 5.93
N VAL A 180 -12.00 8.86 6.12
CA VAL A 180 -11.93 9.48 7.46
C VAL A 180 -13.23 9.37 8.25
N ASP A 181 -14.36 9.22 7.57
CA ASP A 181 -15.69 9.15 8.19
C ASP A 181 -16.00 7.74 8.68
N LYS A 182 -15.40 6.73 8.06
CA LYS A 182 -15.52 5.34 8.45
C LYS A 182 -14.84 5.04 9.78
N TYR A 183 -13.78 5.76 10.13
CA TYR A 183 -12.96 5.49 11.30
C TYR A 183 -13.23 6.51 12.41
N GLN A 184 -13.95 6.07 13.45
CA GLN A 184 -14.15 6.88 14.63
C GLN A 184 -12.84 7.05 15.40
N PRO A 185 -12.57 8.25 15.98
CA PRO A 185 -11.45 8.43 16.88
C PRO A 185 -11.59 7.50 18.08
N ARG A 186 -10.45 7.02 18.60
CA ARG A 186 -10.45 6.26 19.85
C ARG A 186 -10.82 7.16 21.03
N GLU A 187 -11.47 6.58 22.02
CA GLU A 187 -11.65 7.21 23.32
C GLU A 187 -10.39 7.02 24.20
N LYS A 188 -10.28 7.81 25.27
CA LYS A 188 -9.12 7.72 26.17
C LYS A 188 -9.02 6.34 26.82
N GLU A 189 -10.13 5.77 27.20
CA GLU A 189 -10.26 4.46 27.84
C GLU A 189 -9.89 3.29 26.94
N ASP A 190 -9.84 3.52 25.62
CA ASP A 190 -9.42 2.51 24.66
C ASP A 190 -7.89 2.24 24.71
N ASP A 191 -7.07 3.20 25.23
CA ASP A 191 -5.61 3.09 25.27
C ASP A 191 -5.15 2.05 26.30
N GLN A 192 -4.62 0.93 25.85
CA GLN A 192 -4.21 -0.20 26.68
C GLN A 192 -2.67 -0.33 26.83
N GLY A 193 -1.90 0.71 26.53
CA GLY A 193 -0.44 0.68 26.64
C GLY A 193 0.25 -0.18 25.58
N VAL A 194 -0.44 -0.49 24.47
CA VAL A 194 0.06 -1.38 23.42
C VAL A 194 0.88 -0.60 22.40
N ILE A 195 2.10 -1.07 22.13
CA ILE A 195 2.88 -0.68 20.95
C ILE A 195 2.45 -1.60 19.80
N LEU A 196 1.88 -1.02 18.73
CA LEU A 196 1.34 -1.80 17.63
C LEU A 196 2.26 -1.74 16.41
N HIS A 197 2.46 -2.89 15.76
CA HIS A 197 3.12 -3.00 14.47
C HIS A 197 2.28 -3.84 13.53
N VAL A 198 1.85 -3.28 12.40
CA VAL A 198 1.01 -3.96 11.42
C VAL A 198 1.73 -3.95 10.07
N ALA A 199 2.20 -5.12 9.63
CA ALA A 199 2.96 -5.21 8.38
C ALA A 199 3.06 -6.65 7.86
N ARG A 200 3.30 -6.80 6.55
CA ARG A 200 3.88 -8.04 6.04
C ARG A 200 5.28 -8.22 6.64
N LEU A 201 5.61 -9.41 7.10
CA LEU A 201 6.91 -9.69 7.72
C LEU A 201 7.99 -9.93 6.65
N VAL A 202 8.38 -8.82 5.99
CA VAL A 202 9.44 -8.74 4.98
C VAL A 202 10.47 -7.69 5.41
N GLU A 203 11.69 -7.77 4.84
CA GLU A 203 12.84 -6.96 5.27
C GLU A 203 12.51 -5.46 5.37
N LYS A 204 11.91 -4.89 4.33
CA LYS A 204 11.64 -3.44 4.27
C LYS A 204 10.77 -2.89 5.40
N LYS A 205 10.01 -3.73 6.10
CA LYS A 205 9.13 -3.29 7.19
C LYS A 205 9.84 -3.07 8.52
N GLY A 206 11.12 -3.44 8.60
CA GLY A 206 11.98 -3.11 9.75
C GLY A 206 11.57 -3.77 11.06
N THR A 207 10.75 -4.84 11.03
CA THR A 207 10.25 -5.52 12.24
C THR A 207 11.39 -5.98 13.15
N ALA A 208 12.53 -6.42 12.59
CA ALA A 208 13.70 -6.81 13.38
C ALA A 208 14.31 -5.63 14.16
N VAL A 209 14.31 -4.41 13.56
CA VAL A 209 14.77 -3.19 14.22
C VAL A 209 13.86 -2.83 15.39
N LEU A 210 12.52 -2.96 15.20
CA LEU A 210 11.56 -2.73 16.29
C LEU A 210 11.77 -3.71 17.45
N ILE A 211 11.98 -4.99 17.18
CA ILE A 211 12.23 -5.99 18.22
C ILE A 211 13.49 -5.62 19.02
N ASN A 212 14.56 -5.15 18.37
CA ASN A 212 15.75 -4.66 19.06
C ASN A 212 15.42 -3.42 19.92
N ALA A 213 14.63 -2.48 19.39
CA ALA A 213 14.19 -1.31 20.16
C ALA A 213 13.42 -1.71 21.43
N ILE A 214 12.55 -2.72 21.35
CA ILE A 214 11.80 -3.21 22.51
C ILE A 214 12.72 -3.75 23.62
N LYS A 215 13.89 -4.31 23.28
CA LYS A 215 14.89 -4.69 24.30
C LYS A 215 15.34 -3.48 25.14
N HIS A 216 15.53 -2.32 24.49
CA HIS A 216 15.91 -1.09 25.19
C HIS A 216 14.72 -0.50 25.97
N VAL A 217 13.52 -0.50 25.38
CA VAL A 217 12.28 -0.06 26.05
C VAL A 217 12.03 -0.88 27.31
N LYS A 218 12.16 -2.22 27.25
CA LYS A 218 11.96 -3.12 28.40
C LYS A 218 12.85 -2.79 29.61
N ALA A 219 14.05 -2.25 29.37
CA ALA A 219 14.94 -1.85 30.47
C ALA A 219 14.36 -0.73 31.34
N GLN A 220 13.48 0.11 30.78
CA GLN A 220 12.78 1.21 31.48
C GLN A 220 11.31 0.84 31.81
N TYR A 221 10.67 0.03 30.97
CA TYR A 221 9.28 -0.40 31.06
C TYR A 221 9.18 -1.92 30.93
N ALA A 222 9.36 -2.62 32.04
CA ALA A 222 9.38 -4.09 32.08
C ALA A 222 8.12 -4.72 31.46
N GLU A 223 6.97 -4.06 31.62
CA GLU A 223 5.65 -4.51 31.15
C GLU A 223 5.28 -3.98 29.76
N ALA A 224 6.23 -3.36 29.02
CA ALA A 224 5.95 -2.89 27.65
C ALA A 224 5.46 -4.05 26.77
N LYS A 225 4.37 -3.81 26.01
CA LYS A 225 3.71 -4.81 25.16
C LYS A 225 3.80 -4.39 23.70
N LEU A 226 4.52 -5.17 22.89
CA LEU A 226 4.52 -5.07 21.45
C LEU A 226 3.58 -6.13 20.85
N VAL A 227 2.61 -5.70 20.05
CA VAL A 227 1.77 -6.58 19.26
C VAL A 227 2.13 -6.44 17.80
N ILE A 228 2.52 -7.55 17.16
CA ILE A 228 2.89 -7.63 15.76
C ILE A 228 1.78 -8.36 15.01
N ILE A 229 1.09 -7.63 14.14
CA ILE A 229 0.03 -8.15 13.27
C ILE A 229 0.57 -8.29 11.86
N GLY A 230 0.48 -9.49 11.32
CA GLY A 230 0.87 -9.82 9.96
C GLY A 230 1.63 -11.12 9.86
N ASP A 231 1.93 -11.51 8.63
CA ASP A 231 2.65 -12.73 8.31
C ASP A 231 3.67 -12.48 7.20
N GLY A 232 4.60 -13.39 7.02
CA GLY A 232 5.61 -13.30 5.97
C GLY A 232 6.81 -14.20 6.19
N PRO A 233 7.73 -14.23 5.21
CA PRO A 233 8.88 -15.15 5.22
C PRO A 233 9.81 -14.97 6.42
N LEU A 234 9.79 -13.80 7.10
CA LEU A 234 10.65 -13.54 8.25
C LEU A 234 10.06 -13.99 9.59
N MET A 235 8.83 -14.50 9.64
CA MET A 235 8.14 -14.87 10.90
C MET A 235 9.00 -15.76 11.81
N ALA A 236 9.55 -16.84 11.26
CA ALA A 236 10.36 -17.79 12.07
C ALA A 236 11.62 -17.13 12.64
N GLY A 237 12.34 -16.33 11.81
CA GLY A 237 13.54 -15.61 12.24
C GLY A 237 13.25 -14.54 13.30
N LEU A 238 12.14 -13.82 13.15
CA LEU A 238 11.70 -12.81 14.13
C LEU A 238 11.31 -13.43 15.47
N LYS A 239 10.62 -14.57 15.47
CA LYS A 239 10.34 -15.33 16.72
C LYS A 239 11.61 -15.81 17.40
N ALA A 240 12.59 -16.31 16.63
CA ALA A 240 13.89 -16.70 17.16
C ALA A 240 14.65 -15.50 17.76
N GLN A 241 14.57 -14.32 17.13
CA GLN A 241 15.14 -13.07 17.66
C GLN A 241 14.49 -12.69 18.99
N VAL A 242 13.17 -12.74 19.09
CA VAL A 242 12.43 -12.46 20.34
C VAL A 242 12.93 -13.38 21.46
N ALA A 243 13.03 -14.69 21.21
CA ALA A 243 13.53 -15.67 22.18
C ALA A 243 14.98 -15.39 22.60
N SER A 244 15.87 -15.11 21.63
CA SER A 244 17.29 -14.82 21.93
C SER A 244 17.50 -13.55 22.78
N LEU A 245 16.54 -12.63 22.73
CA LEU A 245 16.55 -11.37 23.49
C LEU A 245 15.76 -11.47 24.81
N GLY A 246 15.14 -12.61 25.11
CA GLY A 246 14.31 -12.81 26.31
C GLY A 246 13.07 -11.91 26.34
N LEU A 247 12.42 -11.72 25.18
CA LEU A 247 11.28 -10.79 24.99
C LEU A 247 9.95 -11.52 24.84
N GLU A 248 9.86 -12.81 25.13
CA GLU A 248 8.65 -13.64 24.90
C GLU A 248 7.42 -13.13 25.66
N ARG A 249 7.63 -12.49 26.81
CA ARG A 249 6.54 -11.87 27.59
C ARG A 249 6.12 -10.49 27.07
N ASN A 250 6.99 -9.84 26.27
CA ASN A 250 6.79 -8.49 25.78
C ASN A 250 6.27 -8.43 24.34
N VAL A 251 6.49 -9.49 23.53
CA VAL A 251 6.18 -9.48 22.10
C VAL A 251 5.18 -10.58 21.75
N THR A 252 4.06 -10.18 21.17
CA THR A 252 3.00 -11.08 20.69
C THR A 252 2.91 -11.03 19.18
N PHE A 253 2.97 -12.18 18.52
CA PHE A 253 2.68 -12.33 17.09
C PHE A 253 1.27 -12.91 16.92
N THR A 254 0.38 -12.17 16.27
CA THR A 254 -1.01 -12.62 16.02
C THR A 254 -1.16 -13.41 14.72
N GLY A 255 -0.16 -13.32 13.82
CA GLY A 255 -0.35 -13.69 12.42
C GLY A 255 -1.16 -12.62 11.66
N ALA A 256 -1.57 -12.97 10.44
CA ALA A 256 -2.44 -12.08 9.65
C ALA A 256 -3.86 -12.08 10.20
N LEU A 257 -4.44 -10.90 10.35
CA LEU A 257 -5.82 -10.71 10.83
C LEU A 257 -6.70 -10.06 9.75
N PRO A 258 -8.02 -10.27 9.78
CA PRO A 258 -8.98 -9.49 9.02
C PRO A 258 -8.85 -7.99 9.34
N HIS A 259 -9.12 -7.12 8.36
CA HIS A 259 -8.95 -5.66 8.52
C HIS A 259 -9.77 -5.08 9.71
N ALA A 260 -10.97 -5.60 9.96
CA ALA A 260 -11.79 -5.18 11.10
C ALA A 260 -11.08 -5.43 12.44
N ASP A 261 -10.40 -6.58 12.58
CA ASP A 261 -9.66 -6.92 13.80
C ASP A 261 -8.38 -6.07 13.93
N VAL A 262 -7.72 -5.75 12.81
CA VAL A 262 -6.60 -4.78 12.78
C VAL A 262 -7.06 -3.44 13.33
N MET A 263 -8.22 -2.93 12.88
CA MET A 263 -8.77 -1.66 13.37
C MET A 263 -9.16 -1.72 14.86
N ALA A 264 -9.64 -2.87 15.36
CA ALA A 264 -9.89 -3.07 16.78
C ALA A 264 -8.59 -3.00 17.61
N TRP A 265 -7.48 -3.54 17.10
CA TRP A 265 -6.17 -3.39 17.71
C TRP A 265 -5.64 -1.95 17.64
N MET A 266 -5.88 -1.24 16.53
CA MET A 266 -5.50 0.18 16.41
C MET A 266 -6.14 1.04 17.51
N ARG A 267 -7.41 0.83 17.82
CA ARG A 267 -8.08 1.56 18.90
C ARG A 267 -7.44 1.32 20.29
N LYS A 268 -6.93 0.12 20.53
CA LYS A 268 -6.25 -0.25 21.79
C LYS A 268 -4.80 0.21 21.88
N ALA A 269 -4.22 0.63 20.76
CA ALA A 269 -2.82 0.96 20.69
C ALA A 269 -2.52 2.35 21.28
N SER A 270 -1.46 2.46 22.07
CA SER A 270 -0.90 3.74 22.51
C SER A 270 -0.20 4.44 21.35
N MET A 271 0.41 3.66 20.47
CA MET A 271 1.09 4.15 19.27
C MET A 271 1.17 3.06 18.22
N LEU A 272 1.28 3.45 16.94
CA LEU A 272 1.67 2.54 15.86
C LEU A 272 3.10 2.83 15.44
N VAL A 273 3.90 1.78 15.26
CA VAL A 273 5.31 1.88 14.86
C VAL A 273 5.54 1.18 13.53
N LEU A 274 6.01 1.93 12.52
CA LEU A 274 6.39 1.40 11.21
C LEU A 274 7.84 1.81 10.88
N PRO A 275 8.85 1.09 11.40
CA PRO A 275 10.25 1.45 11.24
C PRO A 275 10.83 0.89 9.93
N SER A 276 10.17 1.21 8.80
CA SER A 276 10.56 0.70 7.49
C SER A 276 12.00 1.11 7.12
N ILE A 277 12.64 0.24 6.36
CA ILE A 277 14.04 0.40 5.92
C ILE A 277 14.15 0.12 4.42
N THR A 278 15.19 0.61 3.79
CA THR A 278 15.56 0.15 2.46
C THR A 278 16.02 -1.32 2.55
N ALA A 279 15.29 -2.21 1.88
CA ALA A 279 15.67 -3.62 1.78
C ALA A 279 16.93 -3.79 0.92
N LYS A 280 17.61 -4.93 1.03
CA LYS A 280 18.78 -5.27 0.20
C LYS A 280 18.49 -5.25 -1.30
N THR A 281 17.25 -5.50 -1.69
CA THR A 281 16.76 -5.43 -3.08
C THR A 281 16.48 -4.02 -3.57
N GLY A 282 16.62 -2.99 -2.72
CA GLY A 282 16.19 -1.63 -2.99
C GLY A 282 14.72 -1.36 -2.67
N ASP A 283 13.91 -2.41 -2.35
CA ASP A 283 12.48 -2.22 -2.03
C ASP A 283 12.30 -1.26 -0.85
N ALA A 284 11.47 -0.26 -1.06
CA ALA A 284 11.22 0.83 -0.11
C ALA A 284 9.73 1.07 0.09
N GLU A 285 9.38 1.81 1.16
CA GLU A 285 7.99 2.14 1.46
C GLU A 285 7.48 3.25 0.53
N GLY A 286 6.34 3.00 -0.15
CA GLY A 286 5.75 3.98 -1.06
C GLY A 286 5.10 5.16 -0.34
N LEU A 287 4.31 4.87 0.71
CA LEU A 287 3.63 5.88 1.54
C LEU A 287 3.43 5.40 2.98
N GLY A 288 3.16 4.09 3.18
CA GLY A 288 2.87 3.53 4.50
C GLY A 288 1.40 3.69 4.91
N MET A 289 0.47 3.14 4.14
CA MET A 289 -0.97 3.27 4.38
C MET A 289 -1.41 2.98 5.84
N VAL A 290 -0.75 2.05 6.50
CA VAL A 290 -1.03 1.70 7.90
C VAL A 290 -0.80 2.87 8.87
N LEU A 291 0.11 3.81 8.54
CA LEU A 291 0.30 5.05 9.31
C LEU A 291 -0.92 5.95 9.20
N LEU A 292 -1.52 6.03 8.00
CA LEU A 292 -2.75 6.81 7.80
C LEU A 292 -3.92 6.17 8.57
N GLU A 293 -4.00 4.82 8.56
CA GLU A 293 -5.02 4.06 9.29
C GLU A 293 -4.93 4.28 10.80
N ALA A 294 -3.74 4.30 11.37
CA ALA A 294 -3.54 4.61 12.78
C ALA A 294 -3.87 6.08 13.09
N ALA A 295 -3.33 6.99 12.30
CA ALA A 295 -3.51 8.43 12.51
C ALA A 295 -4.99 8.86 12.42
N VAL A 296 -5.77 8.29 11.47
CA VAL A 296 -7.21 8.60 11.37
C VAL A 296 -8.01 8.13 12.57
N THR A 297 -7.53 7.14 13.32
CA THR A 297 -8.14 6.72 14.60
C THR A 297 -7.64 7.52 15.80
N GLY A 298 -6.80 8.54 15.59
CA GLY A 298 -6.24 9.35 16.68
C GLY A 298 -5.10 8.67 17.45
N VAL A 299 -4.44 7.68 16.82
CA VAL A 299 -3.26 7.00 17.36
C VAL A 299 -2.00 7.67 16.81
N PRO A 300 -1.09 8.17 17.65
CA PRO A 300 0.18 8.73 17.19
C PRO A 300 1.05 7.66 16.54
N VAL A 301 1.87 8.07 15.60
CA VAL A 301 2.67 7.17 14.79
C VAL A 301 4.16 7.43 14.94
N ILE A 302 4.97 6.38 14.88
CA ILE A 302 6.43 6.47 14.77
C ILE A 302 6.84 5.78 13.47
N GLY A 303 7.49 6.53 12.60
CA GLY A 303 8.03 6.04 11.33
C GLY A 303 9.51 6.35 11.19
N THR A 304 10.09 5.99 10.05
CA THR A 304 11.48 6.30 9.71
C THR A 304 11.56 7.39 8.66
N GLN A 305 12.68 8.12 8.63
CA GLN A 305 13.08 9.04 7.54
C GLN A 305 13.36 8.24 6.26
N HIS A 306 12.34 7.51 5.77
CA HIS A 306 12.48 6.52 4.73
C HIS A 306 11.31 6.54 3.74
N GLY A 307 11.64 6.47 2.44
CA GLY A 307 10.62 6.35 1.41
C GLY A 307 9.60 7.51 1.45
N GLY A 308 8.33 7.19 1.29
CA GLY A 308 7.23 8.15 1.42
C GLY A 308 6.71 8.36 2.84
N ILE A 309 7.29 7.72 3.87
CA ILE A 309 6.84 7.86 5.27
C ILE A 309 6.88 9.32 5.75
N PRO A 310 7.91 10.14 5.43
CA PRO A 310 7.93 11.55 5.84
C PRO A 310 6.78 12.40 5.28
N GLU A 311 6.08 11.92 4.26
CA GLU A 311 4.91 12.63 3.72
C GLU A 311 3.64 12.39 4.54
N ALA A 312 3.63 11.30 5.34
CA ALA A 312 2.52 10.90 6.21
C ALA A 312 2.68 11.37 7.67
N ILE A 313 3.85 11.89 8.06
CA ILE A 313 4.16 12.29 9.44
C ILE A 313 4.77 13.68 9.44
N ILE A 314 4.24 14.58 10.26
CA ILE A 314 4.91 15.85 10.65
C ILE A 314 5.64 15.54 11.94
N ASP A 315 6.99 15.52 11.87
CA ASP A 315 7.84 15.15 13.02
C ASP A 315 7.56 16.01 14.24
N GLU A 316 7.54 15.40 15.42
CA GLU A 316 7.25 15.98 16.73
C GLU A 316 5.83 16.58 16.88
N HIS A 317 5.04 16.64 15.81
CA HIS A 317 3.68 17.21 15.82
C HIS A 317 2.58 16.14 15.66
N THR A 318 2.68 15.28 14.65
CA THR A 318 1.69 14.22 14.39
C THR A 318 2.22 12.83 14.73
N GLY A 319 3.50 12.73 15.08
CA GLY A 319 4.23 11.53 15.39
C GLY A 319 5.72 11.81 15.43
N PHE A 320 6.53 10.76 15.33
CA PHE A 320 7.97 10.88 15.28
C PHE A 320 8.56 10.23 14.03
N LEU A 321 9.61 10.86 13.50
CA LEU A 321 10.47 10.32 12.45
C LEU A 321 11.83 9.98 13.03
N VAL A 322 12.28 8.74 12.86
CA VAL A 322 13.59 8.26 13.33
C VAL A 322 14.46 7.85 12.15
N THR A 323 15.77 7.79 12.35
CA THR A 323 16.72 7.30 11.35
C THR A 323 16.50 5.81 11.06
N GLU A 324 16.64 5.39 9.80
CA GLU A 324 16.58 3.97 9.44
C GLU A 324 17.61 3.17 10.26
N ARG A 325 17.18 1.99 10.77
CA ARG A 325 18.01 1.04 11.50
C ARG A 325 18.55 1.54 12.86
N ASP A 326 18.12 2.71 13.33
CA ASP A 326 18.47 3.23 14.65
C ASP A 326 17.45 2.74 15.70
N ASP A 327 17.72 1.57 16.26
CA ASP A 327 16.88 0.94 17.27
C ASP A 327 16.91 1.68 18.62
N LYS A 328 17.95 2.45 18.91
CA LYS A 328 18.06 3.26 20.13
C LYS A 328 17.17 4.50 20.03
N GLN A 329 17.31 5.27 18.95
CA GLN A 329 16.45 6.43 18.70
C GLN A 329 14.97 6.01 18.67
N LEU A 330 14.66 4.85 18.05
CA LEU A 330 13.32 4.28 18.04
C LEU A 330 12.83 3.97 19.46
N ALA A 331 13.67 3.35 20.29
CA ALA A 331 13.35 3.05 21.69
C ALA A 331 13.09 4.31 22.52
N ASP A 332 13.90 5.36 22.33
CA ASP A 332 13.75 6.64 23.01
C ASP A 332 12.38 7.29 22.69
N ARG A 333 11.98 7.30 21.40
CA ARG A 333 10.69 7.84 20.99
C ARG A 333 9.50 7.01 21.46
N ILE A 334 9.62 5.68 21.48
CA ILE A 334 8.64 4.78 22.09
C ILE A 334 8.51 5.05 23.58
N SER A 335 9.62 5.10 24.31
CA SER A 335 9.65 5.35 25.75
C SER A 335 9.05 6.72 26.09
N PHE A 336 9.37 7.75 25.29
CA PHE A 336 8.79 9.07 25.46
C PHE A 336 7.25 9.03 25.38
N LEU A 337 6.68 8.38 24.35
CA LEU A 337 5.24 8.27 24.20
C LEU A 337 4.59 7.36 25.25
N LEU A 338 5.29 6.36 25.80
CA LEU A 338 4.76 5.56 26.90
C LEU A 338 4.63 6.37 28.20
N ASN A 339 5.57 7.31 28.44
CA ASN A 339 5.62 8.13 29.64
C ASN A 339 4.64 9.29 29.64
N ASP A 340 4.38 9.87 28.47
CA ASP A 340 3.62 11.12 28.37
C ASP A 340 2.27 10.88 27.67
N GLU A 341 1.26 10.53 28.46
CA GLU A 341 -0.10 10.30 27.97
C GLU A 341 -0.70 11.57 27.35
N GLN A 342 -0.41 12.73 27.91
CA GLN A 342 -0.94 13.99 27.41
C GLN A 342 -0.37 14.31 26.02
N LYS A 343 0.94 14.14 25.85
CA LYS A 343 1.61 14.35 24.54
C LYS A 343 1.15 13.30 23.53
N ARG A 344 0.96 12.05 23.95
CA ARG A 344 0.42 10.97 23.14
C ARG A 344 -0.98 11.31 22.60
N ALA A 345 -1.86 11.81 23.45
CA ALA A 345 -3.21 12.23 23.07
C ALA A 345 -3.19 13.47 22.15
N GLU A 346 -2.34 14.45 22.43
CA GLU A 346 -2.14 15.63 21.58
C GLU A 346 -1.70 15.24 20.16
N MET A 347 -0.62 14.46 20.08
CA MET A 347 -0.10 13.97 18.78
C MET A 347 -1.13 13.17 18.00
N GLY A 348 -1.92 12.32 18.68
CA GLY A 348 -2.97 11.56 18.05
C GLY A 348 -4.07 12.45 17.45
N ARG A 349 -4.51 13.49 18.16
CA ARG A 349 -5.46 14.48 17.61
C ARG A 349 -4.89 15.23 16.41
N ASN A 350 -3.65 15.69 16.50
CA ASN A 350 -2.97 16.39 15.42
C ASN A 350 -2.80 15.47 14.19
N ALA A 351 -2.44 14.21 14.40
CA ALA A 351 -2.31 13.21 13.35
C ALA A 351 -3.65 13.00 12.62
N ARG A 352 -4.74 12.81 13.35
CA ARG A 352 -6.07 12.69 12.75
C ARG A 352 -6.45 13.92 11.93
N HIS A 353 -6.24 15.12 12.45
CA HIS A 353 -6.52 16.36 11.74
C HIS A 353 -5.74 16.46 10.43
N PHE A 354 -4.43 16.26 10.49
CA PHE A 354 -3.54 16.28 9.33
C PHE A 354 -3.96 15.27 8.25
N ILE A 355 -4.28 14.02 8.64
CA ILE A 355 -4.71 12.99 7.70
C ILE A 355 -6.08 13.34 7.11
N SER A 356 -7.01 13.89 7.91
CA SER A 356 -8.33 14.28 7.44
C SER A 356 -8.28 15.41 6.40
N GLU A 357 -7.32 16.31 6.49
CA GLU A 357 -7.13 17.37 5.51
C GLU A 357 -6.39 16.89 4.25
N LYS A 358 -5.26 16.21 4.44
CA LYS A 358 -4.35 15.89 3.33
C LYS A 358 -4.70 14.61 2.59
N PHE A 359 -5.23 13.60 3.30
CA PHE A 359 -5.43 12.25 2.77
C PHE A 359 -6.90 11.80 2.77
N ASN A 360 -7.85 12.70 2.87
CA ASN A 360 -9.28 12.37 2.81
C ASN A 360 -9.63 11.70 1.49
N LEU A 361 -10.24 10.50 1.55
CA LEU A 361 -10.54 9.66 0.39
C LEU A 361 -11.43 10.39 -0.63
N SER A 362 -12.50 11.05 -0.19
CA SER A 362 -13.40 11.78 -1.07
C SER A 362 -12.68 12.89 -1.82
N THR A 363 -11.89 13.69 -1.12
CA THR A 363 -11.09 14.78 -1.71
C THR A 363 -10.06 14.24 -2.70
N GLN A 364 -9.33 13.17 -2.34
CA GLN A 364 -8.34 12.58 -3.23
C GLN A 364 -9.00 11.92 -4.44
N THR A 365 -10.15 11.28 -4.27
CA THR A 365 -10.89 10.68 -5.39
C THR A 365 -11.37 11.73 -6.38
N LEU A 366 -11.86 12.89 -5.93
CA LEU A 366 -12.24 13.99 -6.83
C LEU A 366 -11.02 14.52 -7.63
N LYS A 367 -9.84 14.58 -7.02
CA LYS A 367 -8.60 14.93 -7.74
C LYS A 367 -8.24 13.87 -8.79
N LEU A 368 -8.41 12.59 -8.47
CA LEU A 368 -8.18 11.50 -9.40
C LEU A 368 -9.13 11.55 -10.58
N GLU A 369 -10.41 11.84 -10.34
CA GLU A 369 -11.42 11.98 -11.39
C GLU A 369 -11.12 13.15 -12.34
N LYS A 370 -10.51 14.25 -11.85
CA LYS A 370 -10.01 15.33 -12.73
C LYS A 370 -8.92 14.84 -13.67
N ILE A 371 -7.97 14.04 -13.19
CA ILE A 371 -6.94 13.44 -14.04
C ILE A 371 -7.58 12.56 -15.13
N TYR A 372 -8.62 11.79 -14.79
CA TYR A 372 -9.33 10.99 -15.78
C TYR A 372 -10.06 11.88 -16.80
N GLN A 373 -10.75 12.94 -16.35
CA GLN A 373 -11.46 13.88 -17.23
C GLN A 373 -10.53 14.57 -18.21
N GLU A 374 -9.38 15.04 -17.75
CA GLU A 374 -8.35 15.68 -18.60
C GLU A 374 -7.86 14.73 -19.71
N LEU A 375 -7.67 13.46 -19.40
CA LEU A 375 -7.19 12.46 -20.39
C LEU A 375 -8.28 12.02 -21.40
N ILE A 376 -9.53 12.04 -21.00
CA ILE A 376 -10.65 11.62 -21.88
C ILE A 376 -11.05 12.74 -22.82
N HIS A 377 -10.81 14.01 -22.48
CA HIS A 377 -11.23 15.19 -23.23
C HIS A 377 -10.08 15.89 -23.98
N GLY A 378 -8.81 15.61 -23.63
CA GLY A 378 -7.63 16.10 -24.32
C GLY A 378 -7.25 15.22 -25.48
#